data_604195a6184b25956cc4b5107dcb88c3
#
_entry.id   604195a6184b25956cc4b5107dcb88c3
#
_cell.length_a   1.000
_cell.length_b   1.000
_cell.length_c   1.000
_cell.angle_alpha   90.00
_cell.angle_beta   90.00
_cell.angle_gamma   90.00
#
_symmetry.space_group_name_H-M   'P 1'
#
loop_
_entity.id
_entity.type
_entity.pdbx_description
1 polymer ?
#
loop_
_entity_poly.entity_id
_entity_poly.type
_entity_poly.pdbx_seq_one_letter_code
_entity_poly.pdbx_strand_id
1 'polypeptide(L)' 'MAGWGDDPVLKELIEAISDGWAPKQIQEDRQGGESFDVVSVEKDGERREFRSDHLAFHRYVEGLMEDHGLSYT' A
#
# COMPACT_ATOMS: atom_id res chain seq x y z
N MET A 1 -18.86 2.32 -12.86
CA MET A 1 -17.57 2.95 -12.77
C MET A 1 -16.53 1.95 -12.28
N ALA A 2 -15.34 2.12 -12.69
CA ALA A 2 -14.31 1.14 -12.41
C ALA A 2 -14.09 0.98 -10.91
N GLY A 3 -13.98 -0.26 -10.45
CA GLY A 3 -13.87 -0.55 -9.04
C GLY A 3 -12.57 -0.11 -8.40
N TRP A 4 -11.51 0.05 -9.20
CA TRP A 4 -10.23 0.42 -8.59
C TRP A 4 -10.27 1.83 -8.00
N GLY A 5 -11.16 2.69 -8.49
CA GLY A 5 -11.30 4.02 -7.94
C GLY A 5 -12.10 4.07 -6.65
N ASP A 6 -12.70 2.95 -6.25
CA ASP A 6 -13.59 2.90 -5.11
C ASP A 6 -12.92 2.40 -3.84
N ASP A 7 -11.63 2.09 -3.87
CA ASP A 7 -10.94 1.62 -2.69
C ASP A 7 -10.45 2.84 -1.89
N PRO A 8 -11.08 3.14 -0.74
CA PRO A 8 -10.68 4.30 0.05
C PRO A 8 -9.28 4.17 0.64
N VAL A 9 -8.84 2.94 0.90
CA VAL A 9 -7.49 2.74 1.44
C VAL A 9 -6.45 3.06 0.37
N LEU A 10 -6.69 2.65 -0.86
CA LEU A 10 -5.79 2.98 -1.96
C LEU A 10 -5.71 4.49 -2.15
N LYS A 11 -6.85 5.15 -2.10
CA LYS A 11 -6.87 6.61 -2.26
C LYS A 11 -6.04 7.29 -1.18
N GLU A 12 -6.17 6.83 0.07
CA GLU A 12 -5.40 7.40 1.18
C GLU A 12 -3.91 7.13 1.02
N LEU A 13 -3.55 5.94 0.53
CA LEU A 13 -2.13 5.63 0.30
C LEU A 13 -1.55 6.54 -0.79
N ILE A 14 -2.28 6.72 -1.88
CA ILE A 14 -1.83 7.59 -2.97
C ILE A 14 -1.63 9.01 -2.46
N GLU A 15 -2.57 9.50 -1.65
CA GLU A 15 -2.47 10.84 -1.08
C GLU A 15 -1.27 10.95 -0.14
N ALA A 16 -1.02 9.92 0.66
CA ALA A 16 0.13 9.93 1.57
C ALA A 16 1.45 9.99 0.79
N ILE A 17 1.59 9.16 -0.24
CA ILE A 17 2.79 9.17 -1.07
C ILE A 17 2.99 10.54 -1.72
N SER A 18 1.90 11.11 -2.20
CA SER A 18 1.94 12.44 -2.82
C SER A 18 2.31 13.52 -1.81
N ASP A 19 2.00 13.31 -0.54
CA ASP A 19 2.26 14.25 0.54
C ASP A 19 3.66 14.08 1.16
N GLY A 20 4.47 13.18 0.63
CA GLY A 20 5.84 13.01 1.07
C GLY A 20 6.09 11.83 1.99
N TRP A 21 5.08 11.00 2.27
CA TRP A 21 5.30 9.79 3.03
C TRP A 21 6.08 8.79 2.19
N ALA A 22 7.11 8.20 2.75
CA ALA A 22 7.98 7.27 2.04
C ALA A 22 7.62 5.83 2.40
N PRO A 23 7.43 4.96 1.43
CA PRO A 23 7.16 3.55 1.72
C PRO A 23 8.43 2.90 2.27
N LYS A 24 8.29 2.17 3.39
CA LYS A 24 9.43 1.57 4.07
C LYS A 24 9.37 0.06 4.11
N GLN A 25 8.17 -0.50 4.21
CA GLN A 25 8.03 -1.94 4.38
C GLN A 25 6.73 -2.38 3.72
N ILE A 26 6.78 -3.54 3.06
CA ILE A 26 5.60 -4.13 2.43
C ILE A 26 5.50 -5.57 2.88
N GLN A 27 4.34 -5.95 3.40
CA GLN A 27 4.09 -7.29 3.89
C GLN A 27 2.86 -7.87 3.21
N GLU A 28 2.84 -9.19 3.09
CA GLU A 28 1.67 -9.90 2.66
C GLU A 28 1.08 -10.61 3.88
N ASP A 29 -0.20 -10.37 4.13
CA ASP A 29 -0.90 -10.96 5.27
C ASP A 29 -2.03 -11.83 4.73
N ARG A 30 -2.02 -13.10 5.09
CA ARG A 30 -3.04 -14.05 4.63
C ARG A 30 -3.91 -14.45 5.79
N GLN A 31 -5.23 -14.28 5.60
CA GLN A 31 -6.20 -14.67 6.63
C GLN A 31 -7.42 -15.24 5.95
N GLY A 32 -7.82 -16.46 6.37
CA GLY A 32 -9.05 -17.07 5.90
C GLY A 32 -9.14 -17.25 4.40
N GLY A 33 -8.01 -17.52 3.73
CA GLY A 33 -7.99 -17.69 2.30
C GLY A 33 -7.88 -16.39 1.52
N GLU A 34 -7.85 -15.25 2.20
CA GLU A 34 -7.67 -13.95 1.57
C GLU A 34 -6.26 -13.45 1.79
N SER A 35 -5.79 -12.66 0.85
CA SER A 35 -4.45 -12.10 0.89
C SER A 35 -4.54 -10.57 0.89
N PHE A 36 -3.91 -9.96 1.89
CA PHE A 36 -3.88 -8.51 2.03
C PHE A 36 -2.46 -8.01 1.85
N ASP A 37 -2.33 -6.86 1.20
CA ASP A 37 -1.06 -6.14 1.18
C ASP A 37 -1.07 -5.11 2.30
N VAL A 38 0.03 -5.03 3.03
CA VAL A 38 0.20 -4.05 4.11
C VAL A 38 1.42 -3.21 3.78
N VAL A 39 1.21 -1.91 3.65
CA VAL A 39 2.27 -0.96 3.30
C VAL A 39 2.51 -0.05 4.50
N SER A 40 3.75 0.00 4.96
CA SER A 40 4.15 0.93 6.02
C SER A 40 4.88 2.10 5.40
N VAL A 41 4.47 3.30 5.75
CA VAL A 41 5.08 4.54 5.25
C VAL A 41 5.52 5.39 6.44
N GLU A 42 6.55 6.22 6.23
CA GLU A 42 7.08 7.08 7.27
C GLU A 42 7.29 8.49 6.75
N LYS A 43 7.07 9.45 7.65
CA LYS A 43 7.34 10.86 7.37
C LYS A 43 7.57 11.57 8.70
N ASP A 44 8.70 12.28 8.79
CA ASP A 44 9.05 13.11 9.96
C ASP A 44 9.01 12.32 11.28
N GLY A 45 9.45 11.07 11.24
CA GLY A 45 9.46 10.23 12.42
C GLY A 45 8.15 9.57 12.76
N GLU A 46 7.12 9.82 11.98
CA GLU A 46 5.81 9.18 12.15
C GLU A 46 5.65 8.02 11.18
N ARG A 47 4.81 7.06 11.57
CA ARG A 47 4.58 5.86 10.76
C ARG A 47 3.10 5.61 10.60
N ARG A 48 2.69 5.25 9.39
CA ARG A 48 1.32 4.86 9.08
C ARG A 48 1.34 3.54 8.32
N GLU A 49 0.25 2.77 8.46
CA GLU A 49 0.09 1.53 7.72
C GLU A 49 -1.21 1.56 6.94
N PHE A 50 -1.17 0.99 5.74
CA PHE A 50 -2.34 0.84 4.89
C PHE A 50 -2.49 -0.61 4.52
N ARG A 51 -3.69 -1.14 4.65
CA ARG A 51 -3.98 -2.55 4.42
C ARG A 51 -5.20 -2.69 3.52
N SER A 52 -5.08 -3.51 2.48
CA SER A 52 -6.19 -3.74 1.56
C SER A 52 -5.99 -5.06 0.83
N ASP A 53 -7.11 -5.71 0.48
CA ASP A 53 -7.11 -6.90 -0.36
C ASP A 53 -7.55 -6.58 -1.80
N HIS A 54 -7.71 -5.31 -2.12
CA HIS A 54 -8.20 -4.89 -3.42
C HIS A 54 -7.12 -5.07 -4.49
N LEU A 55 -7.52 -5.55 -5.66
CA LEU A 55 -6.56 -5.76 -6.75
C LEU A 55 -5.86 -4.46 -7.16
N ALA A 56 -6.59 -3.36 -7.20
CA ALA A 56 -6.01 -2.07 -7.55
C ALA A 56 -4.94 -1.65 -6.55
N PHE A 57 -5.17 -1.92 -5.26
CA PHE A 57 -4.19 -1.65 -4.22
C PHE A 57 -2.94 -2.50 -4.45
N HIS A 58 -3.12 -3.78 -4.74
CA HIS A 58 -2.00 -4.67 -5.00
C HIS A 58 -1.15 -4.19 -6.17
N ARG A 59 -1.79 -3.75 -7.25
CA ARG A 59 -1.07 -3.26 -8.43
C ARG A 59 -0.28 -1.98 -8.12
N TYR A 60 -0.87 -1.11 -7.32
CA TYR A 60 -0.17 0.10 -6.91
C TYR A 60 1.03 -0.24 -6.04
N VAL A 61 0.88 -1.20 -5.14
CA VAL A 61 1.96 -1.67 -4.28
C VAL A 61 3.10 -2.26 -5.09
N GLU A 62 2.78 -3.02 -6.15
CA GLU A 62 3.82 -3.55 -7.02
C GLU A 62 4.66 -2.43 -7.65
N GLY A 63 4.01 -1.36 -8.07
CA GLY A 63 4.70 -0.19 -8.59
C GLY A 63 5.60 0.47 -7.56
N LEU A 64 5.12 0.57 -6.31
CA LEU A 64 5.93 1.13 -5.23
C LEU A 64 7.16 0.26 -4.96
N MET A 65 7.00 -1.05 -4.97
CA MET A 65 8.12 -1.96 -4.75
C MET A 65 9.19 -1.76 -5.82
N GLU A 66 8.76 -1.65 -7.07
CA GLU A 66 9.67 -1.47 -8.18
C GLU A 66 10.39 -0.12 -8.10
N ASP A 67 9.63 0.94 -7.82
CA ASP A 67 10.17 2.30 -7.79
C ASP A 67 11.15 2.52 -6.63
N HIS A 68 10.95 1.83 -5.52
CA HIS A 68 11.72 2.05 -4.30
C HIS A 68 12.64 0.88 -3.96
N GLY A 69 12.69 -0.14 -4.81
CA GLY A 69 13.55 -1.29 -4.55
C GLY A 69 13.12 -2.11 -3.35
N LEU A 70 11.83 -2.18 -3.09
CA LEU A 70 11.31 -2.91 -1.94
C LEU A 70 10.80 -4.29 -2.37
N SER A 71 10.76 -5.21 -1.40
CA SER A 71 10.22 -6.55 -1.59
C SER A 71 9.31 -6.88 -0.43
N TYR A 72 8.47 -7.92 -0.61
CA TYR A 72 7.68 -8.44 0.50
C TYR A 72 8.60 -8.96 1.59
N THR A 73 8.24 -8.70 2.81
CA THR A 73 9.00 -9.19 3.97
C THR A 73 8.25 -10.32 4.66
#